data_db5d410ce1c734acb105b679e9f2a38c
#
_entry.id   db5d410ce1c734acb105b679e9f2a38c
#
_cell.length_a   1.000
_cell.length_b   1.000
_cell.length_c   1.000
_cell.angle_alpha   90.00
_cell.angle_beta   90.00
_cell.angle_gamma   90.00
#
_symmetry.space_group_name_H-M   'P 1'
#
loop_
_entity.id
_entity.type
_entity.pdbx_description
1 polymer ?
#
loop_
_entity_poly.entity_id
_entity_poly.type
_entity_poly.pdbx_seq_one_letter_code
_entity_poly.pdbx_strand_id
1 'polypeptide(L)'
;MNLLTNLFYFILLFINPLTVYSYDVILHNETEPGFEIHKVLSYRDGITVVLLIKPINESCIEPRIDLRILHPNGTVDSAKVDYPIPEYNFCRGPNGFYWFDINRSLPSSITILYIDIASANYYVLFATRTGYVISNTYVAPISIINGSIYADGYIVTHTSEECGFMFVNYETETIVMWKYFSKPDDKGNFSLINEGKHYLQNLFANYFVFPSIDGNFGIVIANSTDININPNEFINPSKFTSKTYVTFIKPVMESVDGPFLIYQSAIPHFEVDFLCDNAFSGIGNTCLLMFNRAEDKNTSEIIKLSFQTSGSVFDMRKLGDKFVNAEIVTFNGLFNGGYLITYHDNQRKTIEGIILDNEGKYNGTWGFPPNLKISGPPGVTSSLNGTLRLVTFENEMTLKISSTTLPKFFSDDLGYVNPHIKSTYPSIGSSILLSITNINITYHLSVTISTNNVSIYQYNNNDDIPILRQFVPGNSPYFSYSSDKKTINMKVLESTFNQPNSNYYIVVNDNVVRDWKSNNPLLGVIRNRWKFNTSKHF
;
A
#
# COMPACT_ATOMS: atom_id res chain seq x y z
N MET A 1 43.60 -40.81 8.01
CA MET A 1 43.11 -39.44 8.27
C MET A 1 42.39 -38.79 7.07
N ASN A 2 42.29 -39.43 5.92
CA ASN A 2 41.68 -38.83 4.71
C ASN A 2 40.22 -39.28 4.40
N LEU A 3 39.67 -40.26 5.11
CA LEU A 3 38.29 -40.71 4.86
C LEU A 3 37.23 -39.88 5.61
N LEU A 4 37.56 -39.42 6.80
CA LEU A 4 36.67 -38.60 7.61
C LEU A 4 36.54 -37.17 7.07
N THR A 5 37.60 -36.61 6.49
CA THR A 5 37.55 -35.26 5.86
C THR A 5 36.75 -35.27 4.57
N ASN A 6 36.82 -36.32 3.78
CA ASN A 6 35.99 -36.44 2.57
C ASN A 6 34.51 -36.68 2.88
N LEU A 7 34.18 -37.37 3.98
CA LEU A 7 32.80 -37.57 4.42
C LEU A 7 32.20 -36.25 4.94
N PHE A 8 32.99 -35.40 5.60
CA PHE A 8 32.56 -34.09 6.07
C PHE A 8 32.34 -33.11 4.91
N TYR A 9 33.17 -33.15 3.88
CA TYR A 9 32.94 -32.36 2.64
C TYR A 9 31.73 -32.87 1.85
N PHE A 10 31.47 -34.16 1.84
CA PHE A 10 30.29 -34.74 1.18
C PHE A 10 28.99 -34.37 1.91
N ILE A 11 29.00 -34.33 3.23
CA ILE A 11 27.85 -33.91 4.05
C ILE A 11 27.60 -32.40 3.89
N LEU A 12 28.64 -31.56 3.77
CA LEU A 12 28.51 -30.12 3.53
C LEU A 12 27.99 -29.77 2.12
N LEU A 13 28.19 -30.66 1.13
CA LEU A 13 27.66 -30.47 -0.23
C LEU A 13 26.18 -30.86 -0.37
N PHE A 14 25.62 -31.59 0.60
CA PHE A 14 24.20 -31.97 0.65
C PHE A 14 23.38 -31.20 1.67
N ILE A 15 23.95 -30.25 2.41
CA ILE A 15 23.20 -29.24 3.11
C ILE A 15 22.82 -28.21 2.03
N ASN A 16 21.85 -28.55 1.17
CA ASN A 16 21.01 -27.53 0.57
C ASN A 16 20.60 -26.61 1.72
N PRO A 17 20.71 -25.27 1.60
CA PRO A 17 20.14 -24.40 2.59
C PRO A 17 18.69 -24.87 2.72
N LEU A 18 18.36 -25.44 3.88
CA LEU A 18 17.00 -25.79 4.23
C LEU A 18 16.25 -24.47 4.06
N THR A 19 15.54 -24.33 2.97
CA THR A 19 14.56 -23.29 2.80
C THR A 19 13.64 -23.48 3.98
N VAL A 20 13.71 -22.57 4.95
CA VAL A 20 12.81 -22.59 6.10
C VAL A 20 11.47 -22.15 5.53
N TYR A 21 10.71 -23.14 5.06
CA TYR A 21 9.32 -22.90 4.76
C TYR A 21 8.69 -22.41 6.06
N SER A 22 8.21 -21.17 6.06
CA SER A 22 7.45 -20.70 7.18
C SER A 22 6.17 -21.55 7.26
N TYR A 23 6.00 -22.27 8.36
CA TYR A 23 4.79 -23.06 8.57
C TYR A 23 3.62 -22.08 8.68
N ASP A 24 2.66 -22.21 7.75
CA ASP A 24 1.42 -21.44 7.80
C ASP A 24 0.60 -21.90 9.01
N VAL A 25 0.30 -20.98 9.89
CA VAL A 25 -0.68 -21.21 10.94
C VAL A 25 -2.05 -21.00 10.31
N ILE A 26 -2.85 -22.06 10.23
CA ILE A 26 -4.24 -21.96 9.81
C ILE A 26 -5.00 -21.23 10.91
N LEU A 27 -5.54 -20.07 10.59
CA LEU A 27 -6.32 -19.24 11.51
C LEU A 27 -7.80 -19.51 11.39
N HIS A 28 -8.27 -19.84 10.18
CA HIS A 28 -9.67 -20.05 9.89
C HIS A 28 -9.84 -21.03 8.74
N ASN A 29 -10.83 -21.87 8.85
CA ASN A 29 -11.20 -22.84 7.83
C ASN A 29 -12.72 -23.03 7.88
N GLU A 30 -13.41 -22.68 6.80
CA GLU A 30 -14.86 -22.81 6.70
C GLU A 30 -15.28 -23.33 5.32
N THR A 31 -16.38 -24.07 5.28
CA THR A 31 -16.93 -24.55 4.01
C THR A 31 -17.93 -23.53 3.48
N GLU A 32 -17.59 -22.88 2.39
CA GLU A 32 -18.38 -21.84 1.72
C GLU A 32 -18.47 -22.16 0.22
N PRO A 33 -19.37 -23.04 -0.18
CA PRO A 33 -19.45 -23.48 -1.58
C PRO A 33 -19.89 -22.35 -2.49
N GLY A 34 -19.16 -22.20 -3.59
CA GLY A 34 -19.47 -21.26 -4.67
C GLY A 34 -19.12 -19.80 -4.39
N PHE A 35 -18.33 -19.50 -3.35
CA PHE A 35 -17.75 -18.16 -3.19
C PHE A 35 -16.40 -18.02 -3.87
N GLU A 36 -16.06 -16.78 -4.23
CA GLU A 36 -14.76 -16.37 -4.71
C GLU A 36 -14.23 -15.22 -3.85
N ILE A 37 -12.89 -15.11 -3.75
CA ILE A 37 -12.24 -14.00 -3.08
C ILE A 37 -12.23 -12.82 -4.05
N HIS A 38 -12.93 -11.73 -3.69
CA HIS A 38 -12.88 -10.50 -4.45
C HIS A 38 -11.66 -9.66 -4.06
N LYS A 39 -11.45 -9.44 -2.75
CA LYS A 39 -10.35 -8.63 -2.24
C LYS A 39 -10.03 -8.96 -0.78
N VAL A 40 -8.79 -8.71 -0.37
CA VAL A 40 -8.36 -8.81 1.04
C VAL A 40 -7.75 -7.48 1.47
N LEU A 41 -8.27 -6.92 2.56
CA LEU A 41 -7.88 -5.61 3.08
C LEU A 41 -7.28 -5.77 4.48
N SER A 42 -6.05 -5.30 4.69
CA SER A 42 -5.43 -5.23 6.02
C SER A 42 -5.46 -3.82 6.57
N TYR A 43 -5.74 -3.71 7.86
CA TYR A 43 -5.81 -2.46 8.59
C TYR A 43 -4.63 -2.32 9.57
N ARG A 44 -4.32 -1.09 9.93
CA ARG A 44 -3.19 -0.75 10.82
C ARG A 44 -3.36 -1.29 12.25
N ASP A 45 -4.57 -1.55 12.70
CA ASP A 45 -4.88 -2.18 13.99
C ASP A 45 -4.71 -3.71 13.99
N GLY A 46 -4.34 -4.29 12.84
CA GLY A 46 -4.10 -5.73 12.66
C GLY A 46 -5.34 -6.51 12.23
N ILE A 47 -6.48 -5.86 12.05
CA ILE A 47 -7.69 -6.50 11.50
C ILE A 47 -7.48 -6.73 9.99
N THR A 48 -7.96 -7.87 9.52
CA THR A 48 -8.00 -8.20 8.09
C THR A 48 -9.45 -8.47 7.69
N VAL A 49 -9.90 -7.85 6.61
CA VAL A 49 -11.24 -8.06 6.05
C VAL A 49 -11.10 -8.78 4.72
N VAL A 50 -11.73 -9.93 4.60
CA VAL A 50 -11.85 -10.71 3.37
C VAL A 50 -13.22 -10.44 2.77
N LEU A 51 -13.23 -9.99 1.53
CA LEU A 51 -14.44 -9.74 0.76
C LEU A 51 -14.70 -10.92 -0.15
N LEU A 52 -15.84 -11.55 0.01
CA LEU A 52 -16.29 -12.70 -0.76
C LEU A 52 -17.46 -12.32 -1.64
N ILE A 53 -17.43 -12.81 -2.87
CA ILE A 53 -18.51 -12.68 -3.85
C ILE A 53 -19.00 -14.07 -4.25
N LYS A 54 -20.26 -14.18 -4.63
CA LYS A 54 -20.80 -15.45 -5.09
C LYS A 54 -21.29 -15.36 -6.52
N PRO A 55 -20.58 -16.00 -7.47
CA PRO A 55 -21.01 -16.06 -8.85
C PRO A 55 -22.40 -16.71 -9.01
N ILE A 56 -23.26 -16.12 -9.82
CA ILE A 56 -24.54 -16.68 -10.29
C ILE A 56 -24.32 -17.39 -11.63
N ASN A 57 -23.48 -16.77 -12.49
CA ASN A 57 -23.09 -17.27 -13.80
C ASN A 57 -21.70 -16.68 -14.17
N GLU A 58 -21.24 -16.94 -15.40
CA GLU A 58 -19.92 -16.46 -15.87
C GLU A 58 -19.76 -14.94 -15.85
N SER A 59 -20.86 -14.18 -15.91
CA SER A 59 -20.84 -12.73 -16.01
C SER A 59 -21.32 -12.00 -14.78
N CYS A 60 -22.13 -12.61 -13.92
CA CYS A 60 -22.76 -11.92 -12.79
C CYS A 60 -22.56 -12.66 -11.46
N ILE A 61 -22.52 -11.89 -10.38
CA ILE A 61 -22.50 -12.37 -9.00
C ILE A 61 -23.80 -11.99 -8.28
N GLU A 62 -24.08 -12.63 -7.13
CA GLU A 62 -25.17 -12.22 -6.26
C GLU A 62 -24.99 -10.73 -5.87
N PRO A 63 -26.07 -9.92 -5.79
CA PRO A 63 -25.99 -8.49 -5.48
C PRO A 63 -25.74 -8.26 -3.99
N ARG A 64 -24.74 -8.93 -3.46
CA ARG A 64 -24.27 -8.79 -2.09
C ARG A 64 -22.79 -9.13 -2.00
N ILE A 65 -22.14 -8.59 -0.99
CA ILE A 65 -20.75 -8.88 -0.65
C ILE A 65 -20.71 -9.44 0.76
N ASP A 66 -20.17 -10.62 0.91
CA ASP A 66 -19.97 -11.26 2.21
C ASP A 66 -18.60 -10.88 2.76
N LEU A 67 -18.52 -10.59 4.06
CA LEU A 67 -17.31 -10.20 4.75
C LEU A 67 -16.89 -11.25 5.75
N ARG A 68 -15.58 -11.51 5.85
CA ARG A 68 -14.93 -12.20 6.97
C ARG A 68 -13.95 -11.25 7.61
N ILE A 69 -14.18 -10.94 8.89
CA ILE A 69 -13.41 -9.96 9.64
C ILE A 69 -12.53 -10.74 10.61
N LEU A 70 -11.25 -10.87 10.26
CA LEU A 70 -10.25 -11.56 11.06
C LEU A 70 -9.61 -10.57 12.04
N HIS A 71 -9.79 -10.83 13.33
CA HIS A 71 -9.21 -10.04 14.42
C HIS A 71 -7.76 -10.47 14.74
N PRO A 72 -6.96 -9.59 15.39
CA PRO A 72 -5.59 -9.93 15.79
C PRO A 72 -5.48 -11.12 16.76
N ASN A 73 -6.52 -11.40 17.53
CA ASN A 73 -6.59 -12.55 18.43
C ASN A 73 -6.94 -13.87 17.72
N GLY A 74 -7.15 -13.85 16.40
CA GLY A 74 -7.48 -15.02 15.59
C GLY A 74 -8.97 -15.33 15.46
N THR A 75 -9.85 -14.56 16.12
CA THR A 75 -11.31 -14.72 15.93
C THR A 75 -11.75 -14.17 14.57
N VAL A 76 -12.77 -14.77 13.98
CA VAL A 76 -13.35 -14.36 12.69
C VAL A 76 -14.84 -14.10 12.87
N ASP A 77 -15.25 -12.89 12.54
CA ASP A 77 -16.64 -12.49 12.46
C ASP A 77 -17.11 -12.52 11.01
N SER A 78 -18.38 -12.85 10.80
CA SER A 78 -19.02 -12.82 9.48
C SER A 78 -20.02 -11.68 9.44
N ALA A 79 -19.98 -10.90 8.37
CA ALA A 79 -20.97 -9.85 8.10
C ALA A 79 -21.46 -9.96 6.66
N LYS A 80 -22.69 -9.52 6.44
CA LYS A 80 -23.30 -9.40 5.11
C LYS A 80 -23.61 -7.94 4.89
N VAL A 81 -23.37 -7.49 3.68
CA VAL A 81 -23.54 -6.09 3.37
C VAL A 81 -24.49 -5.95 2.19
N ASP A 82 -25.63 -5.32 2.47
CA ASP A 82 -26.56 -4.86 1.44
C ASP A 82 -26.18 -3.40 1.12
N TYR A 83 -25.49 -3.20 0.02
CA TYR A 83 -25.16 -1.86 -0.46
C TYR A 83 -26.28 -1.36 -1.36
N PRO A 84 -26.61 -0.07 -1.32
CA PRO A 84 -27.53 0.56 -2.26
C PRO A 84 -26.84 0.77 -3.64
N ILE A 85 -26.27 -0.30 -4.18
CA ILE A 85 -25.61 -0.32 -5.49
C ILE A 85 -26.59 -0.93 -6.48
N PRO A 86 -26.79 -0.36 -7.66
CA PRO A 86 -27.64 -0.92 -8.69
C PRO A 86 -27.25 -2.35 -9.05
N GLU A 87 -28.23 -3.25 -9.24
CA GLU A 87 -27.99 -4.67 -9.49
C GLU A 87 -27.07 -4.95 -10.69
N TYR A 88 -27.13 -4.13 -11.74
CA TYR A 88 -26.25 -4.29 -12.92
C TYR A 88 -24.76 -4.15 -12.61
N ASN A 89 -24.39 -3.47 -11.50
CA ASN A 89 -22.99 -3.34 -11.08
C ASN A 89 -22.37 -4.68 -10.67
N PHE A 90 -23.21 -5.65 -10.32
CA PHE A 90 -22.79 -6.99 -9.97
C PHE A 90 -22.62 -7.90 -11.19
N CYS A 91 -22.74 -7.36 -12.42
CA CYS A 91 -22.38 -8.03 -13.64
C CYS A 91 -21.13 -7.39 -14.27
N ARG A 92 -20.34 -8.20 -14.95
CA ARG A 92 -19.14 -7.73 -15.65
C ARG A 92 -19.53 -6.86 -16.85
N GLY A 93 -18.86 -5.73 -16.97
CA GLY A 93 -18.96 -4.87 -18.14
C GLY A 93 -18.26 -5.46 -19.38
N PRO A 94 -18.28 -4.74 -20.51
CA PRO A 94 -17.66 -5.18 -21.76
C PRO A 94 -16.15 -5.45 -21.66
N ASN A 95 -15.47 -4.81 -20.70
CA ASN A 95 -14.04 -4.99 -20.40
C ASN A 95 -13.77 -6.20 -19.48
N GLY A 96 -14.78 -6.96 -19.07
CA GLY A 96 -14.67 -8.14 -18.23
C GLY A 96 -14.57 -7.85 -16.72
N PHE A 97 -14.57 -6.59 -16.29
CA PHE A 97 -14.53 -6.19 -14.87
C PHE A 97 -15.93 -5.84 -14.36
N TYR A 98 -16.13 -5.97 -13.03
CA TYR A 98 -17.33 -5.49 -12.39
C TYR A 98 -17.37 -3.96 -12.39
N TRP A 99 -18.57 -3.40 -12.37
CA TRP A 99 -18.77 -1.94 -12.34
C TRP A 99 -18.61 -1.35 -10.92
N PHE A 100 -17.86 -2.01 -10.05
CA PHE A 100 -17.47 -1.52 -8.74
C PHE A 100 -16.06 -1.97 -8.39
N ASP A 101 -15.37 -1.19 -7.54
CA ASP A 101 -14.11 -1.54 -6.89
C ASP A 101 -14.17 -1.20 -5.40
N ILE A 102 -13.53 -2.00 -4.58
CA ILE A 102 -13.56 -1.89 -3.13
C ILE A 102 -12.15 -1.64 -2.62
N ASN A 103 -11.99 -0.58 -1.82
CA ASN A 103 -10.70 -0.22 -1.26
C ASN A 103 -10.80 0.01 0.25
N ARG A 104 -9.65 -0.18 0.92
CA ARG A 104 -9.49 0.24 2.31
C ARG A 104 -9.52 1.76 2.38
N SER A 105 -10.30 2.31 3.29
CA SER A 105 -10.28 3.73 3.61
C SER A 105 -10.20 3.90 5.11
N LEU A 106 -9.40 4.87 5.57
CA LEU A 106 -9.23 5.19 6.98
C LEU A 106 -8.88 3.98 7.86
N PRO A 107 -8.65 4.14 9.17
CA PRO A 107 -8.23 3.02 10.02
C PRO A 107 -9.26 1.92 10.20
N SER A 108 -10.53 2.18 9.88
CA SER A 108 -11.63 1.26 10.20
C SER A 108 -12.77 1.20 9.17
N SER A 109 -12.53 1.63 7.94
CA SER A 109 -13.61 1.79 6.95
C SER A 109 -13.26 1.18 5.60
N ILE A 110 -14.30 0.97 4.80
CA ILE A 110 -14.26 0.47 3.43
C ILE A 110 -14.85 1.56 2.53
N THR A 111 -14.20 1.82 1.40
CA THR A 111 -14.77 2.63 0.31
C THR A 111 -15.08 1.75 -0.88
N ILE A 112 -16.25 1.96 -1.47
CA ILE A 112 -16.68 1.27 -2.68
C ILE A 112 -16.94 2.32 -3.74
N LEU A 113 -16.11 2.30 -4.78
CA LEU A 113 -16.38 3.04 -6.01
C LEU A 113 -17.36 2.23 -6.84
N TYR A 114 -18.43 2.83 -7.30
CA TYR A 114 -19.35 2.19 -8.23
C TYR A 114 -19.88 3.16 -9.28
N ILE A 115 -20.44 2.61 -10.34
CA ILE A 115 -20.96 3.35 -11.46
C ILE A 115 -22.49 3.26 -11.45
N ASP A 116 -23.15 4.41 -11.54
CA ASP A 116 -24.56 4.50 -11.87
C ASP A 116 -24.70 4.84 -13.37
N ILE A 117 -24.98 3.84 -14.18
CA ILE A 117 -25.14 4.00 -15.63
C ILE A 117 -26.36 4.87 -15.95
N ALA A 118 -27.42 4.78 -15.14
CA ALA A 118 -28.66 5.54 -15.38
C ALA A 118 -28.42 7.05 -15.27
N SER A 119 -27.60 7.48 -14.31
CA SER A 119 -27.17 8.87 -14.16
C SER A 119 -25.87 9.20 -14.89
N ALA A 120 -25.19 8.20 -15.46
CA ALA A 120 -23.86 8.30 -16.09
C ALA A 120 -22.80 8.90 -15.15
N ASN A 121 -22.76 8.45 -13.89
CA ASN A 121 -21.88 8.99 -12.86
C ASN A 121 -21.17 7.91 -12.04
N TYR A 122 -20.00 8.30 -11.49
CA TYR A 122 -19.30 7.58 -10.44
C TYR A 122 -19.73 8.05 -9.06
N TYR A 123 -19.88 7.11 -8.16
CA TYR A 123 -20.17 7.34 -6.74
C TYR A 123 -19.18 6.58 -5.87
N VAL A 124 -18.88 7.14 -4.70
CA VAL A 124 -18.14 6.47 -3.63
C VAL A 124 -19.06 6.27 -2.44
N LEU A 125 -19.26 5.02 -2.08
CA LEU A 125 -19.97 4.62 -0.89
C LEU A 125 -18.95 4.40 0.22
N PHE A 126 -19.20 4.99 1.38
CA PHE A 126 -18.38 4.86 2.57
C PHE A 126 -19.10 3.99 3.60
N ALA A 127 -18.42 2.94 4.05
CA ALA A 127 -18.98 1.97 4.99
C ALA A 127 -17.97 1.59 6.09
N THR A 128 -18.50 1.15 7.23
CA THR A 128 -17.68 0.52 8.27
C THR A 128 -17.12 -0.83 7.80
N ARG A 129 -16.13 -1.37 8.48
CA ARG A 129 -15.60 -2.73 8.24
C ARG A 129 -16.65 -3.83 8.45
N THR A 130 -17.69 -3.55 9.24
CA THR A 130 -18.82 -4.46 9.47
C THR A 130 -19.93 -4.30 8.43
N GLY A 131 -19.70 -3.42 7.44
CA GLY A 131 -20.60 -3.24 6.31
C GLY A 131 -21.74 -2.26 6.51
N TYR A 132 -21.79 -1.54 7.62
CA TYR A 132 -22.75 -0.46 7.79
C TYR A 132 -22.41 0.72 6.91
N VAL A 133 -23.32 1.08 6.01
CA VAL A 133 -23.17 2.23 5.09
C VAL A 133 -23.36 3.54 5.85
N ILE A 134 -22.38 4.43 5.74
CA ILE A 134 -22.36 5.72 6.41
C ILE A 134 -22.83 6.82 5.46
N SER A 135 -22.28 6.85 4.22
CA SER A 135 -22.59 7.86 3.23
C SER A 135 -22.40 7.36 1.81
N ASN A 136 -22.98 8.11 0.86
CA ASN A 136 -22.83 7.91 -0.57
C ASN A 136 -22.54 9.26 -1.23
N THR A 137 -21.39 9.42 -1.87
CA THR A 137 -20.89 10.68 -2.40
C THR A 137 -20.71 10.59 -3.92
N TYR A 138 -21.26 11.55 -4.65
CA TYR A 138 -20.97 11.75 -6.06
C TYR A 138 -19.49 12.12 -6.26
N VAL A 139 -18.86 11.55 -7.28
CA VAL A 139 -17.43 11.76 -7.56
C VAL A 139 -17.21 12.47 -8.89
N ALA A 140 -17.70 11.89 -9.98
CA ALA A 140 -17.44 12.39 -11.34
C ALA A 140 -18.45 11.84 -12.34
N PRO A 141 -18.64 12.47 -13.50
CA PRO A 141 -19.34 11.85 -14.61
C PRO A 141 -18.50 10.72 -15.21
N ILE A 142 -19.16 9.74 -15.83
CA ILE A 142 -18.51 8.70 -16.64
C ILE A 142 -17.98 9.35 -17.91
N SER A 143 -16.79 8.93 -18.34
CA SER A 143 -16.23 9.38 -19.61
C SER A 143 -16.85 8.63 -20.78
N ILE A 144 -17.28 9.37 -21.78
CA ILE A 144 -17.75 8.83 -23.07
C ILE A 144 -16.74 9.26 -24.13
N ILE A 145 -15.96 8.31 -24.61
CA ILE A 145 -14.90 8.54 -25.60
C ILE A 145 -15.31 7.84 -26.90
N ASN A 146 -15.38 8.57 -27.98
CA ASN A 146 -15.81 8.05 -29.31
C ASN A 146 -17.16 7.29 -29.28
N GLY A 147 -18.09 7.70 -28.42
CA GLY A 147 -19.40 7.07 -28.26
C GLY A 147 -19.40 5.79 -27.42
N SER A 148 -18.27 5.38 -26.88
CA SER A 148 -18.14 4.24 -25.97
C SER A 148 -17.99 4.70 -24.53
N ILE A 149 -18.59 3.97 -23.59
CA ILE A 149 -18.45 4.22 -22.15
C ILE A 149 -17.08 3.69 -21.72
N TYR A 150 -16.26 4.61 -21.20
CA TYR A 150 -14.99 4.29 -20.54
C TYR A 150 -15.19 4.31 -19.03
N ALA A 151 -15.14 3.12 -18.44
CA ALA A 151 -15.40 2.89 -17.02
C ALA A 151 -14.12 2.44 -16.29
N ASP A 152 -13.00 3.11 -16.54
CA ASP A 152 -11.68 2.78 -15.98
C ASP A 152 -11.34 3.62 -14.74
N GLY A 153 -12.35 4.29 -14.17
CA GLY A 153 -12.16 5.09 -12.97
C GLY A 153 -11.84 4.21 -11.77
N TYR A 154 -10.83 4.62 -10.99
CA TYR A 154 -10.48 3.96 -9.74
C TYR A 154 -10.11 4.97 -8.65
N ILE A 155 -10.10 4.53 -7.41
CA ILE A 155 -9.73 5.34 -6.27
C ILE A 155 -8.40 4.86 -5.67
N VAL A 156 -7.58 5.82 -5.27
CA VAL A 156 -6.34 5.60 -4.54
C VAL A 156 -6.48 6.22 -3.17
N THR A 157 -6.40 5.40 -2.13
CA THR A 157 -6.50 5.86 -0.74
C THR A 157 -5.10 6.07 -0.17
N HIS A 158 -4.95 7.11 0.64
CA HIS A 158 -3.69 7.35 1.34
C HIS A 158 -3.54 6.42 2.54
N THR A 159 -2.29 6.13 2.91
CA THR A 159 -1.99 5.32 4.09
C THR A 159 -2.15 6.08 5.41
N SER A 160 -2.13 7.42 5.37
CA SER A 160 -2.34 8.29 6.53
C SER A 160 -3.82 8.48 6.83
N GLU A 161 -4.18 8.43 8.12
CA GLU A 161 -5.54 8.64 8.61
C GLU A 161 -6.05 10.08 8.39
N GLU A 162 -5.13 11.01 8.15
CA GLU A 162 -5.43 12.43 7.96
C GLU A 162 -5.69 12.81 6.50
N CYS A 163 -5.43 11.90 5.57
CA CYS A 163 -5.62 12.13 4.15
C CYS A 163 -6.91 11.51 3.63
N GLY A 164 -7.45 12.07 2.55
CA GLY A 164 -8.60 11.55 1.84
C GLY A 164 -8.23 10.53 0.77
N PHE A 165 -8.92 10.57 -0.35
CA PHE A 165 -8.64 9.72 -1.50
C PHE A 165 -8.55 10.54 -2.79
N MET A 166 -7.84 10.00 -3.76
CA MET A 166 -7.82 10.52 -5.12
C MET A 166 -8.62 9.58 -6.02
N PHE A 167 -9.56 10.15 -6.77
CA PHE A 167 -10.24 9.49 -7.89
C PHE A 167 -9.50 9.84 -9.17
N VAL A 168 -9.32 8.86 -10.03
CA VAL A 168 -8.61 9.02 -11.32
C VAL A 168 -9.40 8.31 -12.41
N ASN A 169 -9.54 8.96 -13.56
CA ASN A 169 -10.22 8.41 -14.73
C ASN A 169 -9.68 9.03 -16.03
N TYR A 170 -9.79 8.33 -17.16
CA TYR A 170 -9.61 8.97 -18.46
C TYR A 170 -10.76 9.97 -18.72
N GLU A 171 -10.42 11.18 -19.09
CA GLU A 171 -11.39 12.16 -19.63
C GLU A 171 -11.48 12.03 -21.16
N THR A 172 -10.33 11.80 -21.78
CA THR A 172 -10.16 11.51 -23.21
C THR A 172 -9.07 10.46 -23.39
N GLU A 173 -8.84 10.00 -24.62
CA GLU A 173 -7.76 9.07 -24.95
C GLU A 173 -6.35 9.53 -24.52
N THR A 174 -6.17 10.85 -24.33
CA THR A 174 -4.88 11.48 -23.99
C THR A 174 -4.92 12.31 -22.73
N ILE A 175 -6.02 12.32 -21.99
CA ILE A 175 -6.17 13.12 -20.77
C ILE A 175 -6.68 12.24 -19.64
N VAL A 176 -5.90 12.18 -18.57
CA VAL A 176 -6.31 11.60 -17.29
C VAL A 176 -6.76 12.75 -16.38
N MET A 177 -7.99 12.67 -15.93
CA MET A 177 -8.56 13.56 -14.92
C MET A 177 -8.32 12.97 -13.54
N TRP A 178 -8.02 13.82 -12.58
CA TRP A 178 -7.97 13.44 -11.17
C TRP A 178 -8.79 14.39 -10.30
N LYS A 179 -9.36 13.85 -9.23
CA LYS A 179 -10.10 14.60 -8.21
C LYS A 179 -9.66 14.15 -6.83
N TYR A 180 -9.30 15.08 -5.96
CA TYR A 180 -8.93 14.78 -4.58
C TYR A 180 -10.05 15.19 -3.64
N PHE A 181 -10.45 14.24 -2.80
CA PHE A 181 -11.48 14.42 -1.79
C PHE A 181 -10.85 14.41 -0.40
N SER A 182 -11.38 15.23 0.50
CA SER A 182 -10.96 15.27 1.92
C SER A 182 -11.19 13.92 2.59
N LYS A 183 -10.63 13.73 3.80
CA LYS A 183 -11.17 12.73 4.72
C LYS A 183 -12.64 13.03 5.01
N PRO A 184 -13.47 12.01 5.31
CA PRO A 184 -14.87 12.22 5.59
C PRO A 184 -15.03 13.08 6.87
N ASP A 185 -16.09 13.88 6.87
CA ASP A 185 -16.54 14.63 8.05
C ASP A 185 -17.15 13.67 9.10
N ASP A 186 -17.63 14.22 10.23
CA ASP A 186 -18.27 13.43 11.29
C ASP A 186 -19.55 12.71 10.84
N LYS A 187 -20.12 13.09 9.72
CA LYS A 187 -21.29 12.45 9.08
C LYS A 187 -20.88 11.44 8.00
N GLY A 188 -19.59 11.31 7.75
CA GLY A 188 -19.04 10.42 6.72
C GLY A 188 -19.02 11.01 5.30
N ASN A 189 -19.30 12.30 5.11
CA ASN A 189 -19.32 12.92 3.79
C ASN A 189 -17.92 13.35 3.37
N PHE A 190 -17.58 13.10 2.11
CA PHE A 190 -16.36 13.57 1.48
C PHE A 190 -16.60 14.90 0.77
N SER A 191 -15.67 15.81 0.85
CA SER A 191 -15.69 17.09 0.13
C SER A 191 -14.60 17.13 -0.91
N LEU A 192 -14.92 17.54 -2.13
CA LEU A 192 -13.94 17.82 -3.17
C LEU A 192 -13.05 18.99 -2.72
N ILE A 193 -11.74 18.75 -2.66
CA ILE A 193 -10.74 19.76 -2.29
C ILE A 193 -10.13 20.36 -3.54
N ASN A 194 -9.73 19.49 -4.50
CA ASN A 194 -9.06 19.94 -5.71
C ASN A 194 -9.24 18.94 -6.84
N GLU A 195 -9.11 19.41 -8.08
CA GLU A 195 -9.17 18.60 -9.28
C GLU A 195 -8.19 19.12 -10.33
N GLY A 196 -7.78 18.26 -11.25
CA GLY A 196 -6.89 18.64 -12.33
C GLY A 196 -6.83 17.60 -13.42
N LYS A 197 -5.97 17.89 -14.41
CA LYS A 197 -5.79 17.05 -15.59
C LYS A 197 -4.31 16.79 -15.80
N HIS A 198 -4.02 15.57 -16.26
CA HIS A 198 -2.69 15.17 -16.69
C HIS A 198 -2.75 14.74 -18.16
N TYR A 199 -1.87 15.32 -18.98
CA TYR A 199 -1.82 15.05 -20.41
C TYR A 199 -0.88 13.88 -20.68
N LEU A 200 -1.39 12.85 -21.34
CA LEU A 200 -0.63 11.71 -21.82
C LEU A 200 0.00 12.05 -23.17
N GLN A 201 1.18 11.52 -23.43
CA GLN A 201 1.85 11.73 -24.71
C GLN A 201 1.30 10.82 -25.82
N ASN A 202 0.75 9.65 -25.44
CA ASN A 202 0.19 8.66 -26.33
C ASN A 202 -1.26 8.36 -25.97
N LEU A 203 -2.03 7.88 -26.96
CA LEU A 203 -3.39 7.41 -26.77
C LEU A 203 -3.38 6.23 -25.80
N PHE A 204 -4.23 6.29 -24.76
CA PHE A 204 -4.39 5.23 -23.75
C PHE A 204 -3.07 4.71 -23.17
N ALA A 205 -2.08 5.59 -22.96
CA ALA A 205 -0.83 5.20 -22.31
C ALA A 205 -1.13 4.67 -20.90
N ASN A 206 -0.62 3.49 -20.58
CA ASN A 206 -0.77 2.92 -19.26
C ASN A 206 -0.26 3.87 -18.19
N TYR A 207 -1.02 4.05 -17.14
CA TYR A 207 -0.65 4.84 -15.98
C TYR A 207 -0.98 4.10 -14.68
N PHE A 208 -0.27 4.45 -13.63
CA PHE A 208 -0.51 3.93 -12.30
C PHE A 208 -0.41 5.06 -11.28
N VAL A 209 -1.38 5.16 -10.38
CA VAL A 209 -1.38 6.17 -9.32
C VAL A 209 -1.13 5.50 -7.98
N PHE A 210 -0.23 6.08 -7.20
CA PHE A 210 0.13 5.57 -5.88
C PHE A 210 0.22 6.73 -4.87
N PRO A 211 -0.09 6.48 -3.58
CA PRO A 211 0.07 7.49 -2.54
C PRO A 211 1.53 7.64 -2.16
N SER A 212 1.98 8.85 -1.89
CA SER A 212 3.30 9.16 -1.33
C SER A 212 3.22 9.43 0.17
N ILE A 213 4.31 9.19 0.91
CA ILE A 213 4.35 9.35 2.38
C ILE A 213 3.98 10.78 2.83
N ASP A 214 4.21 11.78 2.01
CA ASP A 214 3.94 13.19 2.34
C ASP A 214 2.49 13.66 2.13
N GLY A 215 1.57 12.75 1.84
CA GLY A 215 0.16 13.08 1.57
C GLY A 215 -0.12 13.44 0.12
N ASN A 216 0.89 13.38 -0.74
CA ASN A 216 0.79 13.59 -2.18
C ASN A 216 0.52 12.27 -2.91
N PHE A 217 0.33 12.36 -4.24
CA PHE A 217 0.14 11.20 -5.10
C PHE A 217 1.12 11.25 -6.27
N GLY A 218 1.72 10.11 -6.59
CA GLY A 218 2.53 9.95 -7.79
C GLY A 218 1.71 9.33 -8.92
N ILE A 219 1.84 9.86 -10.13
CA ILE A 219 1.35 9.21 -11.36
C ILE A 219 2.55 8.76 -12.15
N VAL A 220 2.69 7.46 -12.36
CA VAL A 220 3.70 6.88 -13.27
C VAL A 220 3.03 6.61 -14.60
N ILE A 221 3.70 6.99 -15.68
CA ILE A 221 3.19 6.86 -17.05
C ILE A 221 4.29 6.28 -17.92
N ALA A 222 3.95 5.26 -18.71
CA ALA A 222 4.82 4.79 -19.78
C ALA A 222 4.41 5.39 -21.11
N ASN A 223 5.39 5.89 -21.81
CA ASN A 223 5.28 6.20 -23.21
C ASN A 223 5.71 4.95 -23.99
N SER A 224 4.77 4.06 -24.28
CA SER A 224 5.04 2.92 -25.15
C SER A 224 5.08 3.36 -26.60
N THR A 225 5.92 2.74 -27.40
CA THR A 225 5.99 2.97 -28.83
C THR A 225 4.66 2.67 -29.50
N ASP A 226 4.31 3.47 -30.49
CA ASP A 226 3.09 3.34 -31.26
C ASP A 226 2.93 1.90 -31.79
N ILE A 227 1.90 1.20 -31.30
CA ILE A 227 1.55 -0.19 -31.67
C ILE A 227 1.21 -0.35 -33.17
N ASN A 228 1.02 0.74 -33.89
CA ASN A 228 0.72 0.76 -35.31
C ASN A 228 1.97 0.71 -36.22
N ILE A 229 3.17 0.62 -35.66
CA ILE A 229 4.39 0.55 -36.45
C ILE A 229 4.60 -0.89 -36.93
N ASN A 230 4.66 -1.03 -38.25
CA ASN A 230 4.98 -2.29 -38.91
C ASN A 230 6.30 -2.87 -38.34
N PRO A 231 6.32 -4.10 -37.81
CA PRO A 231 7.54 -4.71 -37.25
C PRO A 231 8.74 -4.71 -38.18
N ASN A 232 8.51 -4.59 -39.49
CA ASN A 232 9.57 -4.53 -40.51
C ASN A 232 10.22 -3.14 -40.65
N GLU A 233 9.72 -2.11 -39.95
CA GLU A 233 10.31 -0.75 -39.91
C GLU A 233 11.31 -0.52 -38.78
N PHE A 234 11.69 -1.55 -38.03
CA PHE A 234 12.64 -1.50 -36.93
C PHE A 234 14.10 -1.12 -37.30
N ILE A 235 14.31 -0.45 -38.42
CA ILE A 235 15.64 -0.08 -38.92
C ILE A 235 16.26 1.11 -38.16
N ASN A 236 15.49 1.83 -37.35
CA ASN A 236 16.01 3.00 -36.64
C ASN A 236 15.71 2.98 -35.13
N PRO A 237 16.62 2.44 -34.28
CA PRO A 237 16.41 2.30 -32.82
C PRO A 237 16.13 3.63 -32.11
N SER A 238 16.55 4.75 -32.66
CA SER A 238 16.36 6.07 -32.05
C SER A 238 14.90 6.56 -32.02
N LYS A 239 14.02 5.95 -32.83
CA LYS A 239 12.59 6.26 -32.86
C LYS A 239 11.78 5.45 -31.83
N PHE A 240 12.34 4.40 -31.23
CA PHE A 240 11.62 3.38 -30.46
C PHE A 240 12.17 3.25 -29.03
N THR A 241 12.20 4.32 -28.29
CA THR A 241 12.56 4.26 -26.87
C THR A 241 11.32 4.27 -26.00
N SER A 242 11.20 3.25 -25.14
CA SER A 242 10.20 3.30 -24.06
C SER A 242 10.70 4.23 -22.96
N LYS A 243 9.90 5.21 -22.59
CA LYS A 243 10.21 6.16 -21.53
C LYS A 243 9.16 6.08 -20.46
N THR A 244 9.59 6.08 -19.21
CA THR A 244 8.69 6.11 -18.05
C THR A 244 8.90 7.40 -17.28
N TYR A 245 7.83 8.08 -17.00
CA TYR A 245 7.81 9.34 -16.27
C TYR A 245 7.03 9.20 -14.99
N VAL A 246 7.38 10.01 -13.99
CA VAL A 246 6.57 10.20 -12.78
C VAL A 246 6.23 11.67 -12.62
N THR A 247 4.99 11.92 -12.21
CA THR A 247 4.50 13.25 -11.87
C THR A 247 3.92 13.18 -10.46
N PHE A 248 4.28 14.12 -9.58
CA PHE A 248 3.75 14.20 -8.24
C PHE A 248 2.69 15.29 -8.15
N ILE A 249 1.49 14.89 -7.76
CA ILE A 249 0.36 15.77 -7.50
C ILE A 249 0.33 16.11 -6.02
N LYS A 250 0.33 17.39 -5.69
CA LYS A 250 0.21 17.94 -4.34
C LYS A 250 -1.18 18.57 -4.18
N PRO A 251 -2.21 17.77 -3.88
CA PRO A 251 -3.59 18.24 -4.02
C PRO A 251 -3.94 19.38 -3.07
N VAL A 252 -3.35 19.42 -1.87
CA VAL A 252 -3.58 20.49 -0.88
C VAL A 252 -2.87 21.79 -1.27
N MET A 253 -1.74 21.71 -2.00
CA MET A 253 -0.97 22.88 -2.46
C MET A 253 -1.35 23.32 -3.87
N GLU A 254 -2.29 22.65 -4.51
CA GLU A 254 -2.72 22.92 -5.90
C GLU A 254 -1.56 22.95 -6.89
N SER A 255 -0.54 22.13 -6.66
CA SER A 255 0.67 22.11 -7.48
C SER A 255 1.01 20.71 -7.97
N VAL A 256 1.73 20.67 -9.10
CA VAL A 256 2.18 19.46 -9.77
C VAL A 256 3.67 19.57 -10.03
N ASP A 257 4.46 18.60 -9.58
CA ASP A 257 5.90 18.51 -9.81
C ASP A 257 6.18 17.45 -10.87
N GLY A 258 6.98 17.78 -11.86
CA GLY A 258 7.34 16.90 -12.97
C GLY A 258 6.77 17.35 -14.32
N PRO A 259 6.69 16.48 -15.35
CA PRO A 259 7.06 15.05 -15.31
C PRO A 259 8.58 14.82 -15.23
N PHE A 260 9.00 13.89 -14.40
CA PHE A 260 10.39 13.48 -14.27
C PHE A 260 10.63 12.18 -15.03
N LEU A 261 11.65 12.11 -15.89
CA LEU A 261 12.05 10.86 -16.54
C LEU A 261 12.74 9.95 -15.51
N ILE A 262 12.13 8.82 -15.20
CA ILE A 262 12.66 7.86 -14.22
C ILE A 262 13.25 6.61 -14.86
N TYR A 263 12.86 6.27 -16.10
CA TYR A 263 13.41 5.14 -16.83
C TYR A 263 13.36 5.37 -18.33
N GLN A 264 14.37 4.89 -19.05
CA GLN A 264 14.40 4.87 -20.50
C GLN A 264 15.06 3.58 -20.98
N SER A 265 14.41 2.87 -21.91
CA SER A 265 14.96 1.70 -22.59
C SER A 265 15.18 2.02 -24.06
N ALA A 266 16.28 1.52 -24.61
CA ALA A 266 16.53 1.54 -26.05
C ALA A 266 15.81 0.41 -26.80
N ILE A 267 15.20 -0.53 -26.08
CA ILE A 267 14.45 -1.65 -26.64
C ILE A 267 12.98 -1.25 -26.71
N PRO A 268 12.32 -1.38 -27.86
CA PRO A 268 10.89 -1.13 -27.95
C PRO A 268 10.14 -2.19 -27.12
N HIS A 269 9.20 -1.74 -26.31
CA HIS A 269 8.32 -2.58 -25.53
C HIS A 269 6.88 -2.39 -26.00
N PHE A 270 6.14 -3.45 -26.03
CA PHE A 270 4.75 -3.43 -26.52
C PHE A 270 3.81 -2.82 -25.50
N GLU A 271 4.02 -3.19 -24.24
CA GLU A 271 3.17 -2.84 -23.13
C GLU A 271 4.03 -2.70 -21.87
N VAL A 272 3.71 -1.73 -21.05
CA VAL A 272 4.39 -1.51 -19.77
C VAL A 272 3.34 -1.43 -18.69
N ASP A 273 3.37 -2.39 -17.76
CA ASP A 273 2.53 -2.39 -16.58
C ASP A 273 3.32 -1.92 -15.37
N PHE A 274 2.61 -1.39 -14.38
CA PHE A 274 3.20 -0.82 -13.18
C PHE A 274 2.55 -1.36 -11.93
N LEU A 275 3.37 -1.63 -10.92
CA LEU A 275 2.96 -1.78 -9.53
C LEU A 275 3.89 -0.93 -8.68
N CYS A 276 3.36 0.06 -8.01
CA CYS A 276 4.15 0.95 -7.15
C CYS A 276 3.70 0.87 -5.71
N ASP A 277 4.64 0.99 -4.79
CA ASP A 277 4.37 1.08 -3.36
C ASP A 277 5.38 2.01 -2.69
N ASN A 278 5.03 2.50 -1.52
CA ASN A 278 5.93 3.26 -0.68
C ASN A 278 7.02 2.34 -0.14
N ALA A 279 8.25 2.82 -0.18
CA ALA A 279 9.35 2.15 0.51
C ALA A 279 9.25 2.39 2.02
N PHE A 280 8.40 1.65 2.74
CA PHE A 280 8.21 1.84 4.19
C PHE A 280 9.51 1.77 4.99
N SER A 281 10.46 1.02 4.52
CA SER A 281 11.76 0.83 5.15
C SER A 281 12.89 1.61 4.51
N GLY A 282 12.63 2.18 3.34
CA GLY A 282 13.56 3.01 2.59
C GLY A 282 13.13 4.48 2.58
N ILE A 283 13.79 5.24 1.74
CA ILE A 283 13.51 6.65 1.52
C ILE A 283 13.06 6.79 0.07
N GLY A 284 11.83 7.26 -0.14
CA GLY A 284 11.26 7.46 -1.47
C GLY A 284 10.19 6.44 -1.85
N ASN A 285 10.00 6.24 -3.15
CA ASN A 285 8.99 5.40 -3.75
C ASN A 285 9.64 4.28 -4.57
N THR A 286 8.99 3.15 -4.69
CA THR A 286 9.48 2.02 -5.48
C THR A 286 8.39 1.49 -6.39
N CYS A 287 8.74 1.26 -7.66
CA CYS A 287 7.88 0.65 -8.65
C CYS A 287 8.52 -0.62 -9.24
N LEU A 288 7.67 -1.58 -9.58
CA LEU A 288 7.99 -2.61 -10.56
C LEU A 288 7.49 -2.14 -11.93
N LEU A 289 8.39 -2.12 -12.88
CA LEU A 289 8.09 -1.89 -14.29
C LEU A 289 8.12 -3.25 -14.99
N MET A 290 7.00 -3.65 -15.59
CA MET A 290 6.85 -4.93 -16.28
C MET A 290 6.74 -4.66 -17.77
N PHE A 291 7.75 -5.05 -18.51
CA PHE A 291 7.86 -4.79 -19.94
C PHE A 291 7.59 -6.07 -20.75
N ASN A 292 6.57 -6.03 -21.58
CA ASN A 292 6.30 -7.06 -22.58
C ASN A 292 7.01 -6.70 -23.87
N ARG A 293 7.84 -7.61 -24.39
CA ARG A 293 8.56 -7.39 -25.65
C ARG A 293 7.62 -7.63 -26.85
N ALA A 294 7.79 -6.81 -27.89
CA ALA A 294 7.02 -6.92 -29.12
C ALA A 294 7.20 -8.27 -29.83
N GLU A 295 8.40 -8.86 -29.73
CA GLU A 295 8.75 -10.10 -30.45
C GLU A 295 8.30 -11.37 -29.72
N ASP A 296 8.15 -11.31 -28.39
CA ASP A 296 7.76 -12.47 -27.59
C ASP A 296 6.86 -12.02 -26.43
N LYS A 297 5.55 -12.20 -26.62
CA LYS A 297 4.54 -11.86 -25.61
C LYS A 297 4.73 -12.61 -24.28
N ASN A 298 5.56 -13.64 -24.24
CA ASN A 298 5.79 -14.47 -23.09
C ASN A 298 7.04 -14.05 -22.28
N THR A 299 7.88 -13.17 -22.79
CA THR A 299 9.08 -12.70 -22.08
C THR A 299 8.84 -11.33 -21.46
N SER A 300 8.46 -11.32 -20.20
CA SER A 300 8.39 -10.09 -19.41
C SER A 300 9.75 -9.76 -18.84
N GLU A 301 10.24 -8.55 -19.09
CA GLU A 301 11.36 -7.97 -18.37
C GLU A 301 10.81 -7.18 -17.19
N ILE A 302 11.26 -7.48 -15.98
CA ILE A 302 10.82 -6.81 -14.76
C ILE A 302 11.97 -6.04 -14.16
N ILE A 303 11.73 -4.74 -13.94
CA ILE A 303 12.69 -3.83 -13.34
C ILE A 303 12.11 -3.26 -12.06
N LYS A 304 12.82 -3.45 -10.94
CA LYS A 304 12.59 -2.70 -9.70
C LYS A 304 13.27 -1.35 -9.84
N LEU A 305 12.52 -0.28 -9.66
CA LEU A 305 12.99 1.09 -9.75
C LEU A 305 12.63 1.83 -8.46
N SER A 306 13.63 2.44 -7.81
CA SER A 306 13.43 3.28 -6.63
C SER A 306 13.83 4.72 -6.91
N PHE A 307 12.97 5.68 -6.56
CA PHE A 307 13.14 7.09 -6.87
C PHE A 307 12.59 7.98 -5.77
N GLN A 308 13.10 9.19 -5.71
CA GLN A 308 12.72 10.22 -4.76
C GLN A 308 11.51 11.02 -5.27
N THR A 309 10.88 11.79 -4.39
CA THR A 309 9.81 12.74 -4.75
C THR A 309 10.29 13.87 -5.67
N SER A 310 11.61 14.05 -5.80
CA SER A 310 12.25 14.93 -6.80
C SER A 310 12.39 14.29 -8.20
N GLY A 311 11.96 13.03 -8.38
CA GLY A 311 12.18 12.26 -9.58
C GLY A 311 13.58 11.64 -9.71
N SER A 312 14.49 11.90 -8.78
CA SER A 312 15.85 11.34 -8.82
C SER A 312 15.83 9.85 -8.54
N VAL A 313 16.28 9.05 -9.51
CA VAL A 313 16.43 7.59 -9.37
C VAL A 313 17.70 7.29 -8.59
N PHE A 314 17.60 6.45 -7.57
CA PHE A 314 18.75 6.07 -6.75
C PHE A 314 19.01 4.55 -6.70
N ASP A 315 18.05 3.74 -7.14
CA ASP A 315 18.25 2.29 -7.32
C ASP A 315 17.44 1.80 -8.52
N MET A 316 18.08 0.98 -9.34
CA MET A 316 17.46 0.35 -10.49
C MET A 316 18.02 -1.06 -10.63
N ARG A 317 17.13 -2.04 -10.71
CA ARG A 317 17.53 -3.44 -10.75
C ARG A 317 16.62 -4.26 -11.63
N LYS A 318 17.22 -4.98 -12.57
CA LYS A 318 16.53 -6.03 -13.31
C LYS A 318 16.34 -7.25 -12.41
N LEU A 319 15.11 -7.67 -12.25
CA LEU A 319 14.74 -8.93 -11.58
C LEU A 319 14.85 -10.03 -12.62
N GLY A 320 15.65 -11.07 -12.32
CA GLY A 320 16.01 -12.10 -13.30
C GLY A 320 14.82 -12.95 -13.81
N ASP A 321 15.12 -13.97 -14.59
CA ASP A 321 14.20 -14.77 -15.41
C ASP A 321 13.16 -15.62 -14.63
N LYS A 322 13.06 -15.46 -13.31
CA LYS A 322 12.10 -16.19 -12.46
C LYS A 322 10.64 -15.87 -12.74
N PHE A 323 10.39 -14.74 -13.39
CA PHE A 323 9.04 -14.26 -13.67
C PHE A 323 8.61 -14.48 -15.13
N VAL A 324 9.39 -15.25 -15.89
CA VAL A 324 9.00 -15.62 -17.25
C VAL A 324 7.73 -16.44 -17.19
N ASN A 325 6.67 -15.99 -17.88
CA ASN A 325 5.32 -16.55 -17.85
C ASN A 325 4.56 -16.44 -16.51
N ALA A 326 5.03 -15.60 -15.59
CA ALA A 326 4.34 -15.33 -14.33
C ALA A 326 3.48 -14.07 -14.43
N GLU A 327 2.28 -14.13 -13.91
CA GLU A 327 1.42 -12.98 -13.69
C GLU A 327 1.66 -12.46 -12.27
N ILE A 328 2.18 -11.22 -12.15
CA ILE A 328 2.39 -10.62 -10.84
C ILE A 328 1.05 -10.18 -10.26
N VAL A 329 0.73 -10.71 -9.09
CA VAL A 329 -0.53 -10.44 -8.38
C VAL A 329 -0.38 -9.23 -7.44
N THR A 330 0.72 -9.18 -6.67
CA THR A 330 0.96 -8.07 -5.74
C THR A 330 2.43 -7.68 -5.68
N PHE A 331 2.66 -6.41 -5.38
CA PHE A 331 3.94 -5.86 -4.98
C PHE A 331 3.72 -4.97 -3.77
N ASN A 332 4.31 -5.33 -2.64
CA ASN A 332 4.11 -4.61 -1.38
C ASN A 332 5.45 -4.34 -0.70
N GLY A 333 5.69 -3.09 -0.32
CA GLY A 333 6.75 -2.74 0.62
C GLY A 333 6.45 -3.32 2.00
N LEU A 334 7.47 -3.88 2.65
CA LEU A 334 7.33 -4.49 3.96
C LEU A 334 7.79 -3.54 5.06
N PHE A 335 7.03 -3.44 6.15
CA PHE A 335 7.36 -2.56 7.29
C PHE A 335 8.73 -2.85 7.91
N ASN A 336 9.11 -4.13 7.93
CA ASN A 336 10.39 -4.57 8.47
C ASN A 336 11.52 -4.58 7.42
N GLY A 337 11.32 -3.87 6.33
CA GLY A 337 12.25 -3.79 5.22
C GLY A 337 11.98 -4.81 4.11
N GLY A 338 12.46 -4.49 2.91
CA GLY A 338 12.29 -5.30 1.73
C GLY A 338 10.92 -5.21 1.07
N TYR A 339 10.68 -6.10 0.11
CA TYR A 339 9.49 -6.12 -0.73
C TYR A 339 8.99 -7.54 -0.89
N LEU A 340 7.68 -7.71 -0.80
CA LEU A 340 7.01 -8.96 -1.15
C LEU A 340 6.46 -8.86 -2.57
N ILE A 341 6.80 -9.83 -3.41
CA ILE A 341 6.19 -10.04 -4.71
C ILE A 341 5.46 -11.37 -4.67
N THR A 342 4.16 -11.35 -4.99
CA THR A 342 3.41 -12.58 -5.22
C THR A 342 3.04 -12.68 -6.69
N TYR A 343 3.13 -13.87 -7.23
CA TYR A 343 2.84 -14.11 -8.63
C TYR A 343 2.16 -15.46 -8.83
N HIS A 344 1.36 -15.53 -9.88
CA HIS A 344 0.69 -16.74 -10.31
C HIS A 344 1.50 -17.42 -11.41
N ASP A 345 1.85 -18.68 -11.21
CA ASP A 345 2.44 -19.53 -12.25
C ASP A 345 1.27 -20.16 -13.03
N ASN A 346 0.96 -19.60 -14.19
CA ASN A 346 -0.15 -20.06 -15.03
C ASN A 346 0.03 -21.49 -15.56
N GLN A 347 1.27 -21.95 -15.68
CA GLN A 347 1.56 -23.32 -16.15
C GLN A 347 1.28 -24.34 -15.05
N ARG A 348 1.66 -24.04 -13.81
CA ARG A 348 1.51 -24.94 -12.66
C ARG A 348 0.20 -24.75 -11.91
N LYS A 349 -0.54 -23.67 -12.18
CA LYS A 349 -1.72 -23.23 -11.43
C LYS A 349 -1.40 -23.12 -9.92
N THR A 350 -0.27 -22.51 -9.62
CA THR A 350 0.20 -22.30 -8.25
C THR A 350 0.44 -20.83 -8.01
N ILE A 351 0.27 -20.39 -6.75
CA ILE A 351 0.75 -19.10 -6.31
C ILE A 351 2.12 -19.25 -5.69
N GLU A 352 3.01 -18.36 -6.03
CA GLU A 352 4.34 -18.25 -5.44
C GLU A 352 4.55 -16.87 -4.83
N GLY A 353 5.37 -16.81 -3.79
CA GLY A 353 5.76 -15.56 -3.15
C GLY A 353 7.26 -15.50 -2.96
N ILE A 354 7.84 -14.37 -3.26
CA ILE A 354 9.25 -14.10 -3.02
C ILE A 354 9.43 -12.81 -2.25
N ILE A 355 10.49 -12.75 -1.46
CA ILE A 355 10.89 -11.55 -0.76
C ILE A 355 12.21 -11.04 -1.33
N LEU A 356 12.24 -9.76 -1.63
CA LEU A 356 13.43 -9.01 -1.95
C LEU A 356 13.86 -8.21 -0.71
N ASP A 357 15.18 -8.10 -0.48
CA ASP A 357 15.68 -7.16 0.51
C ASP A 357 15.51 -5.70 0.05
N ASN A 358 15.95 -4.75 0.87
CA ASN A 358 15.85 -3.32 0.53
C ASN A 358 16.62 -2.96 -0.76
N GLU A 359 17.66 -3.70 -1.06
CA GLU A 359 18.48 -3.55 -2.25
C GLU A 359 17.89 -4.28 -3.46
N GLY A 360 16.78 -5.02 -3.29
CA GLY A 360 16.16 -5.81 -4.35
C GLY A 360 16.83 -7.14 -4.65
N LYS A 361 17.68 -7.64 -3.73
CA LYS A 361 18.22 -8.99 -3.84
C LYS A 361 17.23 -10.01 -3.31
N TYR A 362 17.18 -11.16 -3.96
CA TYR A 362 16.32 -12.27 -3.56
C TYR A 362 16.72 -12.85 -2.20
N ASN A 363 15.78 -12.95 -1.29
CA ASN A 363 15.93 -13.71 -0.06
C ASN A 363 15.52 -15.17 -0.30
N GLY A 364 16.50 -16.06 -0.49
CA GLY A 364 16.27 -17.48 -0.77
C GLY A 364 15.79 -18.30 0.42
N THR A 365 15.65 -17.71 1.62
CA THR A 365 15.29 -18.45 2.84
C THR A 365 13.79 -18.42 3.13
N TRP A 366 13.00 -17.66 2.36
CA TRP A 366 11.57 -17.56 2.52
C TRP A 366 10.82 -17.77 1.21
N GLY A 367 9.68 -18.41 1.28
CA GLY A 367 8.74 -18.62 0.17
C GLY A 367 7.44 -19.23 0.66
N PHE A 368 6.44 -19.27 -0.20
CA PHE A 368 5.24 -20.05 0.05
C PHE A 368 5.54 -21.56 0.03
N PRO A 369 4.71 -22.39 0.69
CA PRO A 369 4.81 -23.83 0.57
C PRO A 369 4.83 -24.23 -0.92
N PRO A 370 5.75 -25.11 -1.34
CA PRO A 370 5.82 -25.52 -2.73
C PRO A 370 4.53 -26.21 -3.17
N ASN A 371 4.08 -25.91 -4.38
CA ASN A 371 2.88 -26.48 -4.97
C ASN A 371 1.57 -26.10 -4.23
N LEU A 372 1.51 -24.89 -3.68
CA LEU A 372 0.25 -24.38 -3.13
C LEU A 372 -0.76 -24.23 -4.27
N LYS A 373 -1.57 -25.27 -4.46
CA LYS A 373 -2.65 -25.26 -5.43
C LYS A 373 -3.79 -24.42 -4.89
N ILE A 374 -4.31 -23.58 -5.75
CA ILE A 374 -5.43 -22.69 -5.46
C ILE A 374 -6.53 -22.88 -6.49
N SER A 375 -7.76 -22.76 -6.03
CA SER A 375 -8.95 -22.69 -6.88
C SER A 375 -9.37 -21.22 -6.95
N GLY A 376 -9.01 -20.52 -8.01
CA GLY A 376 -9.30 -19.10 -8.19
C GLY A 376 -8.18 -18.16 -7.65
N PRO A 377 -8.35 -16.86 -7.82
CA PRO A 377 -7.36 -15.86 -7.40
C PRO A 377 -7.21 -15.82 -5.88
N PRO A 378 -5.98 -15.88 -5.34
CA PRO A 378 -5.74 -15.79 -3.91
C PRO A 378 -5.82 -14.33 -3.44
N GLY A 379 -6.20 -14.15 -2.18
CA GLY A 379 -6.02 -12.87 -1.50
C GLY A 379 -4.73 -12.87 -0.68
N VAL A 380 -3.88 -11.89 -0.91
CA VAL A 380 -2.62 -11.74 -0.18
C VAL A 380 -2.54 -10.35 0.44
N THR A 381 -2.21 -10.27 1.72
CA THR A 381 -1.99 -9.00 2.38
C THR A 381 -0.98 -9.12 3.51
N SER A 382 -0.23 -8.06 3.78
CA SER A 382 0.71 -7.99 4.89
C SER A 382 0.23 -7.02 5.96
N SER A 383 0.48 -7.34 7.21
CA SER A 383 0.17 -6.46 8.35
C SER A 383 1.42 -5.77 8.88
N LEU A 384 1.22 -4.69 9.65
CA LEU A 384 2.29 -3.88 10.23
C LEU A 384 3.22 -4.64 11.18
N ASN A 385 2.80 -5.76 11.73
CA ASN A 385 3.62 -6.58 12.61
C ASN A 385 4.51 -7.60 11.88
N GLY A 386 4.59 -7.50 10.54
CA GLY A 386 5.37 -8.43 9.72
C GLY A 386 4.68 -9.79 9.54
N THR A 387 3.37 -9.86 9.66
CA THR A 387 2.61 -11.08 9.40
C THR A 387 1.96 -11.01 8.02
N LEU A 388 2.17 -12.01 7.21
CA LEU A 388 1.45 -12.22 5.96
C LEU A 388 0.13 -12.96 6.24
N ARG A 389 -0.93 -12.52 5.61
CA ARG A 389 -2.20 -13.24 5.53
C ARG A 389 -2.38 -13.74 4.10
N LEU A 390 -2.58 -15.04 3.96
CA LEU A 390 -2.89 -15.69 2.71
C LEU A 390 -4.29 -16.27 2.81
N VAL A 391 -5.16 -15.86 1.91
CA VAL A 391 -6.55 -16.31 1.80
C VAL A 391 -6.68 -17.10 0.51
N THR A 392 -7.14 -18.34 0.59
CA THR A 392 -7.28 -19.24 -0.56
C THR A 392 -8.56 -20.06 -0.44
N PHE A 393 -9.05 -20.55 -1.58
CA PHE A 393 -10.01 -21.62 -1.60
C PHE A 393 -9.30 -22.95 -1.90
N GLU A 394 -9.51 -23.94 -1.03
CA GLU A 394 -9.15 -25.33 -1.29
C GLU A 394 -10.38 -26.04 -1.89
N ASN A 395 -10.18 -26.72 -3.03
CA ASN A 395 -11.23 -27.51 -3.68
C ASN A 395 -12.53 -26.73 -4.00
N GLU A 396 -12.43 -25.44 -4.33
CA GLU A 396 -13.57 -24.56 -4.68
C GLU A 396 -14.67 -24.45 -3.61
N MET A 397 -14.46 -25.04 -2.44
CA MET A 397 -15.48 -25.12 -1.39
C MET A 397 -15.00 -24.66 -0.03
N THR A 398 -13.71 -24.73 0.23
CA THR A 398 -13.17 -24.48 1.58
C THR A 398 -12.34 -23.21 1.59
N LEU A 399 -12.86 -22.17 2.23
CA LEU A 399 -12.12 -20.94 2.49
C LEU A 399 -11.09 -21.19 3.60
N LYS A 400 -9.83 -20.94 3.30
CA LYS A 400 -8.72 -21.06 4.23
C LYS A 400 -8.02 -19.73 4.40
N ILE A 401 -7.91 -19.26 5.63
CA ILE A 401 -7.12 -18.11 6.00
C ILE A 401 -5.90 -18.60 6.77
N SER A 402 -4.73 -18.41 6.21
CA SER A 402 -3.47 -18.79 6.82
C SER A 402 -2.59 -17.57 7.12
N SER A 403 -1.66 -17.75 8.04
CA SER A 403 -0.77 -16.72 8.52
C SER A 403 0.65 -17.22 8.59
N THR A 404 1.58 -16.43 8.08
CA THR A 404 3.00 -16.70 8.19
C THR A 404 3.77 -15.44 8.59
N THR A 405 4.91 -15.61 9.25
CA THR A 405 5.76 -14.49 9.66
C THR A 405 6.73 -14.16 8.54
N LEU A 406 6.79 -12.88 8.17
CA LEU A 406 7.73 -12.36 7.19
C LEU A 406 9.11 -12.13 7.82
N PRO A 407 10.21 -12.30 7.06
CA PRO A 407 11.54 -11.96 7.53
C PRO A 407 11.64 -10.47 7.87
N LYS A 408 12.51 -10.17 8.83
CA LYS A 408 12.83 -8.80 9.24
C LYS A 408 14.19 -8.43 8.67
N PHE A 409 14.23 -7.37 7.86
CA PHE A 409 15.48 -6.80 7.34
C PHE A 409 16.01 -5.66 8.22
N PHE A 410 15.15 -5.10 9.06
CA PHE A 410 15.53 -4.19 10.14
C PHE A 410 15.32 -4.90 11.49
N SER A 411 16.41 -5.05 12.25
CA SER A 411 16.37 -5.69 13.58
C SER A 411 15.81 -4.77 14.67
N ASP A 412 15.68 -3.48 14.41
CA ASP A 412 15.68 -2.45 15.44
C ASP A 412 14.37 -1.66 15.56
N ASP A 413 13.23 -2.19 15.02
CA ASP A 413 11.94 -1.56 15.34
C ASP A 413 11.60 -1.79 16.80
N LEU A 414 11.73 -0.73 17.60
CA LEU A 414 11.43 -0.70 19.02
C LEU A 414 9.92 -0.60 19.33
N GLY A 415 9.05 -0.96 18.37
CA GLY A 415 7.59 -0.94 18.52
C GLY A 415 6.91 0.31 17.97
N TYR A 416 7.66 1.23 17.36
CA TYR A 416 7.10 2.44 16.74
C TYR A 416 6.49 2.17 15.38
N VAL A 417 6.75 1.01 14.77
CA VAL A 417 6.41 0.70 13.37
C VAL A 417 7.04 1.73 12.41
N ASN A 418 8.22 2.16 12.77
CA ASN A 418 9.03 3.11 12.02
C ASN A 418 10.51 2.75 12.19
N PRO A 419 11.16 2.15 11.19
CA PRO A 419 12.54 1.67 11.28
C PRO A 419 13.57 2.79 11.38
N HIS A 420 13.19 4.04 11.12
CA HIS A 420 14.08 5.19 11.21
C HIS A 420 14.22 5.72 12.64
N ILE A 421 13.31 5.36 13.57
CA ILE A 421 13.36 5.81 14.96
C ILE A 421 14.29 4.93 15.77
N LYS A 422 15.33 5.53 16.30
CA LYS A 422 16.32 4.89 17.19
C LYS A 422 15.84 4.83 18.64
N SER A 423 15.21 5.91 19.13
CA SER A 423 14.68 6.00 20.50
C SER A 423 13.76 7.19 20.65
N THR A 424 12.93 7.16 21.69
CA THR A 424 12.12 8.32 22.10
C THR A 424 12.27 8.58 23.60
N TYR A 425 11.96 9.80 24.01
CA TYR A 425 11.71 10.15 25.40
C TYR A 425 10.39 10.93 25.48
N PRO A 426 9.40 10.43 26.23
CA PRO A 426 9.36 9.17 26.97
C PRO A 426 9.50 7.93 26.06
N SER A 427 10.03 6.84 26.57
CA SER A 427 10.02 5.56 25.86
C SER A 427 8.64 4.87 25.96
N ILE A 428 8.36 3.96 25.04
CA ILE A 428 7.11 3.17 25.09
C ILE A 428 7.03 2.44 26.42
N GLY A 429 5.86 2.51 27.07
CA GLY A 429 5.58 1.83 28.33
C GLY A 429 6.21 2.47 29.56
N SER A 430 6.94 3.58 29.44
CA SER A 430 7.56 4.26 30.56
C SER A 430 6.56 5.03 31.42
N SER A 431 6.95 5.34 32.65
CA SER A 431 6.23 6.27 33.54
C SER A 431 7.03 7.55 33.66
N ILE A 432 6.39 8.70 33.48
CA ILE A 432 7.03 10.03 33.49
C ILE A 432 6.56 10.89 34.67
N LEU A 433 7.38 11.86 35.07
CA LEU A 433 6.99 12.89 36.03
C LEU A 433 6.05 13.89 35.35
N LEU A 434 5.16 14.51 36.14
CA LEU A 434 4.24 15.56 35.65
C LEU A 434 4.99 16.82 35.20
N SER A 435 6.19 17.05 35.73
CA SER A 435 7.05 18.23 35.45
C SER A 435 7.83 18.13 34.14
N ILE A 436 7.57 17.13 33.30
CA ILE A 436 8.30 16.99 32.04
C ILE A 436 8.00 18.16 31.10
N THR A 437 9.02 18.77 30.55
CA THR A 437 8.92 19.95 29.68
C THR A 437 9.28 19.70 28.22
N ASN A 438 9.83 18.52 27.92
CA ASN A 438 10.27 18.18 26.57
C ASN A 438 10.02 16.70 26.29
N ILE A 439 9.69 16.40 25.03
CA ILE A 439 9.73 15.06 24.46
C ILE A 439 10.76 15.04 23.34
N ASN A 440 11.41 13.89 23.14
CA ASN A 440 12.49 13.75 22.17
C ASN A 440 12.24 12.54 21.26
N ILE A 441 12.59 12.68 19.99
CA ILE A 441 12.61 11.60 18.99
C ILE A 441 14.02 11.57 18.40
N THR A 442 14.71 10.45 18.53
CA THR A 442 16.04 10.25 17.94
C THR A 442 15.94 9.29 16.77
N TYR A 443 16.50 9.69 15.64
CA TYR A 443 16.52 8.95 14.39
C TYR A 443 17.91 8.33 14.12
N HIS A 444 17.96 7.27 13.33
CA HIS A 444 19.22 6.67 12.87
C HIS A 444 19.96 7.58 11.88
N LEU A 445 19.23 8.41 11.13
CA LEU A 445 19.75 9.35 10.13
C LEU A 445 19.53 10.80 10.56
N SER A 446 20.23 11.74 9.92
CA SER A 446 19.99 13.17 10.13
C SER A 446 18.70 13.60 9.45
N VAL A 447 17.89 14.41 10.14
CA VAL A 447 16.55 14.80 9.70
C VAL A 447 16.36 16.31 9.70
N THR A 448 15.36 16.75 8.96
CA THR A 448 14.83 18.12 9.01
C THR A 448 13.34 18.07 9.31
N ILE A 449 12.84 19.08 10.03
CA ILE A 449 11.41 19.19 10.37
C ILE A 449 10.66 19.77 9.17
N SER A 450 9.48 19.26 8.92
CA SER A 450 8.54 19.73 7.92
C SER A 450 7.34 20.45 8.57
N THR A 451 6.26 20.61 7.85
CA THR A 451 5.08 21.38 8.30
C THR A 451 4.01 20.54 9.01
N ASN A 452 4.07 19.21 8.89
CA ASN A 452 3.09 18.32 9.51
C ASN A 452 3.19 18.28 11.03
N ASN A 453 2.24 17.65 11.70
CA ASN A 453 1.96 17.89 13.11
C ASN A 453 2.36 16.73 14.01
N VAL A 454 2.65 17.06 15.28
CA VAL A 454 2.71 16.10 16.39
C VAL A 454 1.56 16.38 17.33
N SER A 455 0.84 15.34 17.73
CA SER A 455 -0.33 15.43 18.63
C SER A 455 -0.17 14.54 19.84
N ILE A 456 -0.50 15.05 21.01
CA ILE A 456 -0.46 14.33 22.30
C ILE A 456 -1.89 14.14 22.77
N TYR A 457 -2.26 12.89 23.03
CA TYR A 457 -3.59 12.51 23.51
C TYR A 457 -3.51 11.86 24.89
N GLN A 458 -4.48 12.20 25.73
CA GLN A 458 -4.77 11.47 26.97
C GLN A 458 -5.91 10.47 26.68
N TYR A 459 -5.82 9.26 27.21
CA TYR A 459 -6.85 8.25 27.01
C TYR A 459 -7.10 7.44 28.28
N ASN A 460 -8.32 6.90 28.41
CA ASN A 460 -8.69 5.93 29.43
C ASN A 460 -8.87 4.57 28.75
N ASN A 461 -8.67 3.48 29.51
CA ASN A 461 -8.81 2.13 28.99
C ASN A 461 -10.27 1.71 28.74
N ASN A 462 -11.24 2.54 29.10
CA ASN A 462 -12.68 2.27 29.07
C ASN A 462 -13.38 2.87 27.84
N ASP A 463 -12.80 2.79 26.66
CA ASP A 463 -13.38 3.22 25.36
C ASP A 463 -13.81 4.69 25.26
N ASP A 464 -13.40 5.55 26.18
CA ASP A 464 -13.63 6.99 26.09
C ASP A 464 -12.90 7.59 24.88
N ILE A 465 -13.53 8.59 24.27
CA ILE A 465 -12.91 9.36 23.18
C ILE A 465 -11.63 10.02 23.72
N PRO A 466 -10.46 9.79 23.12
CA PRO A 466 -9.20 10.36 23.58
C PRO A 466 -9.23 11.88 23.55
N ILE A 467 -8.71 12.51 24.59
CA ILE A 467 -8.67 13.96 24.75
C ILE A 467 -7.37 14.48 24.15
N LEU A 468 -7.45 15.35 23.15
CA LEU A 468 -6.30 16.06 22.61
C LEU A 468 -5.77 17.03 23.67
N ARG A 469 -4.52 16.84 24.10
CA ARG A 469 -3.86 17.65 25.15
C ARG A 469 -2.94 18.72 24.57
N GLN A 470 -2.23 18.39 23.49
CA GLN A 470 -1.35 19.34 22.82
C GLN A 470 -1.24 18.97 21.34
N PHE A 471 -1.21 20.00 20.50
CA PHE A 471 -1.03 19.92 19.05
C PHE A 471 0.08 20.90 18.66
N VAL A 472 1.10 20.41 17.95
CA VAL A 472 2.28 21.21 17.58
C VAL A 472 2.57 21.07 16.11
N PRO A 473 2.35 22.12 15.30
CA PRO A 473 2.78 22.14 13.89
C PRO A 473 4.31 22.09 13.77
N GLY A 474 4.82 21.43 12.73
CA GLY A 474 6.27 21.27 12.53
C GLY A 474 7.03 22.58 12.35
N ASN A 475 6.40 23.60 11.78
CA ASN A 475 7.00 24.94 11.65
C ASN A 475 6.94 25.80 12.95
N SER A 476 6.49 25.21 14.06
CA SER A 476 6.38 25.88 15.35
C SER A 476 7.74 26.08 16.02
N PRO A 477 7.93 27.19 16.78
CA PRO A 477 9.12 27.39 17.60
C PRO A 477 9.26 26.42 18.78
N TYR A 478 8.27 25.55 18.97
CA TYR A 478 8.32 24.48 19.97
C TYR A 478 9.28 23.35 19.60
N PHE A 479 9.73 23.28 18.34
CA PHE A 479 10.71 22.30 17.89
C PHE A 479 12.15 22.85 17.90
N SER A 480 13.09 21.99 18.23
CA SER A 480 14.52 22.24 18.12
C SER A 480 15.27 20.94 17.77
N TYR A 481 16.53 21.07 17.33
CA TYR A 481 17.38 19.95 16.94
C TYR A 481 18.56 19.79 17.88
N SER A 482 19.08 18.57 17.97
CA SER A 482 20.45 18.31 18.40
C SER A 482 21.46 18.82 17.36
N SER A 483 22.73 18.99 17.78
CA SER A 483 23.81 19.44 16.88
C SER A 483 24.05 18.54 15.69
N ASP A 484 23.85 17.21 15.83
CA ASP A 484 23.98 16.20 14.77
C ASP A 484 22.72 16.05 13.91
N LYS A 485 21.66 16.83 14.21
CA LYS A 485 20.35 16.77 13.54
C LYS A 485 19.67 15.39 13.57
N LYS A 486 20.07 14.52 14.49
CA LYS A 486 19.44 13.21 14.64
C LYS A 486 18.34 13.19 15.68
N THR A 487 18.35 14.13 16.63
CA THR A 487 17.32 14.22 17.66
C THR A 487 16.50 15.49 17.50
N ILE A 488 15.19 15.33 17.47
CA ILE A 488 14.21 16.40 17.52
C ILE A 488 13.70 16.50 18.94
N ASN A 489 13.73 17.71 19.50
CA ASN A 489 13.16 18.03 20.80
C ASN A 489 11.89 18.86 20.58
N MET A 490 10.80 18.48 21.22
CA MET A 490 9.54 19.22 21.22
C MET A 490 9.21 19.68 22.63
N LYS A 491 8.98 20.98 22.82
CA LYS A 491 8.53 21.54 24.09
C LYS A 491 7.10 21.12 24.41
N VAL A 492 6.88 20.78 25.66
CA VAL A 492 5.58 20.39 26.21
C VAL A 492 5.06 21.48 27.12
N LEU A 493 3.79 21.82 27.02
CA LEU A 493 3.11 22.76 27.91
C LEU A 493 2.87 22.09 29.27
N GLU A 494 2.96 22.86 30.36
CA GLU A 494 2.70 22.36 31.72
C GLU A 494 1.33 21.70 31.87
N SER A 495 0.33 22.18 31.14
CA SER A 495 -1.03 21.62 31.14
C SER A 495 -1.15 20.27 30.43
N THR A 496 -0.16 19.85 29.65
CA THR A 496 -0.27 18.64 28.82
C THR A 496 -0.27 17.36 29.66
N PHE A 497 0.65 17.24 30.61
CA PHE A 497 0.82 16.07 31.48
C PHE A 497 0.44 16.34 32.94
N ASN A 498 -0.52 17.23 33.19
CA ASN A 498 -0.89 17.67 34.53
C ASN A 498 -1.79 16.68 35.32
N GLN A 499 -2.17 15.57 34.74
CA GLN A 499 -3.00 14.53 35.36
C GLN A 499 -2.12 13.38 35.85
N PRO A 500 -2.06 13.10 37.17
CA PRO A 500 -1.30 11.98 37.71
C PRO A 500 -1.99 10.64 37.33
N ASN A 501 -1.22 9.56 37.24
CA ASN A 501 -1.69 8.21 36.97
C ASN A 501 -2.59 8.11 35.71
N SER A 502 -2.25 8.90 34.71
CA SER A 502 -3.01 8.96 33.45
C SER A 502 -2.20 8.38 32.29
N ASN A 503 -2.91 7.82 31.31
CA ASN A 503 -2.29 7.25 30.12
C ASN A 503 -2.28 8.25 28.99
N TYR A 504 -1.18 8.26 28.25
CA TYR A 504 -0.99 9.13 27.09
C TYR A 504 -0.45 8.33 25.90
N TYR A 505 -0.76 8.81 24.71
CA TYR A 505 -0.03 8.42 23.50
C TYR A 505 0.28 9.64 22.64
N ILE A 506 1.34 9.49 21.85
CA ILE A 506 1.78 10.51 20.90
C ILE A 506 1.57 9.98 19.47
N VAL A 507 1.01 10.83 18.62
CA VAL A 507 0.92 10.63 17.18
C VAL A 507 1.90 11.60 16.52
N VAL A 508 2.78 11.06 15.70
CA VAL A 508 3.64 11.84 14.80
C VAL A 508 3.10 11.59 13.40
N ASN A 509 2.58 12.62 12.74
CA ASN A 509 2.06 12.45 11.40
C ASN A 509 3.20 12.11 10.43
N ASP A 510 2.87 11.37 9.37
CA ASP A 510 3.81 11.14 8.28
C ASP A 510 4.31 12.49 7.76
N ASN A 511 5.58 12.56 7.31
CA ASN A 511 6.19 13.80 6.83
C ASN A 511 6.33 14.93 7.89
N VAL A 512 6.26 14.66 9.20
CA VAL A 512 6.71 15.61 10.23
C VAL A 512 8.20 15.86 10.09
N VAL A 513 8.93 14.82 9.71
CA VAL A 513 10.36 14.89 9.41
C VAL A 513 10.67 14.38 8.02
N ARG A 514 11.76 14.89 7.48
CA ARG A 514 12.33 14.50 6.19
C ARG A 514 13.80 14.11 6.37
N ASP A 515 14.28 13.23 5.53
CA ASP A 515 15.72 12.97 5.46
C ASP A 515 16.48 14.25 5.08
N TRP A 516 17.52 14.57 5.84
CA TRP A 516 18.30 15.81 5.63
C TRP A 516 18.99 15.86 4.27
N LYS A 517 19.42 14.72 3.72
CA LYS A 517 20.19 14.68 2.47
C LYS A 517 19.29 14.74 1.24
N SER A 518 18.26 13.93 1.22
CA SER A 518 17.39 13.76 0.05
C SER A 518 16.12 14.62 0.11
N ASN A 519 15.83 15.21 1.28
CA ASN A 519 14.58 15.91 1.57
C ASN A 519 13.32 15.05 1.36
N ASN A 520 13.46 13.71 1.33
CA ASN A 520 12.32 12.82 1.23
C ASN A 520 11.57 12.72 2.56
N PRO A 521 10.23 12.63 2.52
CA PRO A 521 9.41 12.46 3.71
C PRO A 521 9.68 11.13 4.38
N LEU A 522 9.64 11.11 5.71
CA LEU A 522 9.72 9.91 6.54
C LEU A 522 8.37 9.59 7.17
N LEU A 523 8.18 8.30 7.48
CA LEU A 523 7.02 7.84 8.24
C LEU A 523 6.98 8.48 9.62
N GLY A 524 5.77 8.69 10.13
CA GLY A 524 5.51 9.12 11.49
C GLY A 524 5.36 7.96 12.47
N VAL A 525 4.64 8.22 13.56
CA VAL A 525 4.23 7.21 14.54
C VAL A 525 2.71 7.22 14.63
N ILE A 526 2.09 6.10 14.27
CA ILE A 526 0.64 5.98 14.24
C ILE A 526 0.03 5.91 15.64
N ARG A 527 -1.27 6.16 15.69
CA ARG A 527 -2.07 6.09 16.91
C ARG A 527 -1.83 4.80 17.70
N ASN A 528 -1.81 4.90 19.03
CA ASN A 528 -1.70 3.78 19.96
C ASN A 528 -0.36 3.01 19.93
N ARG A 529 0.70 3.53 19.30
CA ARG A 529 2.04 2.90 19.31
C ARG A 529 2.95 3.52 20.37
N TRP A 530 3.10 4.81 20.40
CA TRP A 530 3.94 5.49 21.39
C TRP A 530 3.12 5.83 22.64
N LYS A 531 2.93 4.83 23.52
CA LYS A 531 2.17 4.91 24.77
C LYS A 531 3.08 4.98 25.99
N PHE A 532 2.68 5.76 26.99
CA PHE A 532 3.32 5.87 28.29
C PHE A 532 2.31 6.39 29.33
N ASN A 533 2.69 6.44 30.60
CA ASN A 533 1.84 6.96 31.66
C ASN A 533 2.56 8.03 32.49
N THR A 534 1.78 8.80 33.25
CA THR A 534 2.32 9.73 34.29
C THR A 534 2.41 9.02 35.62
N SER A 535 3.41 9.42 36.46
CA SER A 535 3.59 8.88 37.78
C SER A 535 2.43 9.21 38.72
N LYS A 536 2.31 8.45 39.81
CA LYS A 536 1.30 8.67 40.88
C LYS A 536 1.63 9.88 41.76
N HIS A 537 2.89 10.32 41.79
CA HIS A 537 3.38 11.37 42.67
C HIS A 537 3.97 12.52 41.85
N PHE A 538 3.86 13.72 42.44
CA PHE A 538 4.51 14.96 41.95
C PHE A 538 6.02 14.89 42.09
#